data_d3c8b8ecba74f0e54d0d9a35e5872414
#
_entry.id   d3c8b8ecba74f0e54d0d9a35e5872414
#
_cell.length_a   1.000
_cell.length_b   1.000
_cell.length_c   1.000
_cell.angle_alpha   90.00
_cell.angle_beta   90.00
_cell.angle_gamma   90.00
#
_symmetry.space_group_name_H-M   'P 1'
#
loop_
_entity.id
_entity.type
_entity.pdbx_description
1 polymer ?
#
loop_
_entity_poly.entity_id
_entity_poly.type
_entity_poly.pdbx_seq_one_letter_code
_entity_poly.pdbx_strand_id
1 'polypeptide(L)'
;MNKEKIIDCLFIVAKSSVKTYQSLATTYSAIEPPTWALLLAQSTRSVGFKVNIIDANAENLTEKDILVRIKDLSPKLICLVVYGQNVNAGTTNMSGAIYLSEYFKKNINIPISIIGSHVQALPLETLKKEKSIDFVFTNEGVYALRNVLKIKNFSSDNLSKIKGIAYRNKDNIFINEPESIVPNEKMDTDLPGYAWDLLPYKNKPLDLYRAPMWHAEYDFKKRTPYASLQTSLGCQFGCNFCMIN
;
A
#
# COMPACT_ATOMS: atom_id res chain seq x y z
N MET A 1 -19.05 -0.34 25.80
CA MET A 1 -17.63 -0.57 25.52
C MET A 1 -17.55 -1.31 24.18
N ASN A 2 -17.23 -0.60 23.09
CA ASN A 2 -16.96 -1.26 21.81
C ASN A 2 -15.69 -2.10 21.97
N LYS A 3 -15.79 -3.39 21.73
CA LYS A 3 -14.61 -4.27 21.64
C LYS A 3 -13.70 -3.70 20.53
N GLU A 4 -12.49 -3.31 20.89
CA GLU A 4 -11.45 -2.95 19.92
C GLU A 4 -11.37 -4.07 18.87
N LYS A 5 -11.57 -3.71 17.61
CA LYS A 5 -11.44 -4.63 16.50
C LYS A 5 -9.97 -4.79 16.17
N ILE A 6 -9.24 -5.60 16.95
CA ILE A 6 -7.82 -5.86 16.69
C ILE A 6 -7.68 -6.52 15.32
N ILE A 7 -6.94 -5.89 14.42
CA ILE A 7 -6.58 -6.43 13.11
C ILE A 7 -5.07 -6.63 12.99
N ASP A 8 -4.65 -7.57 12.15
CA ASP A 8 -3.23 -7.89 11.99
C ASP A 8 -2.51 -6.86 11.11
N CYS A 9 -3.13 -6.43 10.01
CA CYS A 9 -2.56 -5.43 9.11
C CYS A 9 -3.63 -4.43 8.63
N LEU A 10 -3.27 -3.15 8.66
CA LEU A 10 -4.04 -2.08 8.02
C LEU A 10 -3.28 -1.57 6.81
N PHE A 11 -3.84 -1.76 5.62
CA PHE A 11 -3.34 -1.16 4.40
C PHE A 11 -3.85 0.27 4.27
N ILE A 12 -2.95 1.21 4.00
CA ILE A 12 -3.33 2.62 3.80
C ILE A 12 -2.80 3.09 2.45
N VAL A 13 -3.69 3.63 1.64
CA VAL A 13 -3.38 4.30 0.37
C VAL A 13 -3.44 5.80 0.62
N ALA A 14 -2.28 6.44 0.54
CA ALA A 14 -2.15 7.85 0.86
C ALA A 14 -2.71 8.75 -0.24
N LYS A 15 -3.22 9.91 0.15
CA LYS A 15 -3.61 10.96 -0.78
C LYS A 15 -2.38 11.74 -1.23
N SER A 16 -1.87 11.42 -2.41
CA SER A 16 -0.68 12.07 -2.99
C SER A 16 -1.02 13.05 -4.11
N SER A 17 -2.20 12.91 -4.73
CA SER A 17 -2.60 13.64 -5.93
C SER A 17 -2.50 15.17 -5.77
N VAL A 18 -2.94 15.74 -4.66
CA VAL A 18 -2.90 17.18 -4.43
C VAL A 18 -1.47 17.72 -4.33
N LYS A 19 -0.56 16.97 -3.69
CA LYS A 19 0.86 17.37 -3.63
C LYS A 19 1.56 17.25 -4.97
N THR A 20 1.15 16.28 -5.80
CA THR A 20 1.77 16.01 -7.11
C THR A 20 1.21 16.89 -8.21
N TYR A 21 -0.12 17.07 -8.26
CA TYR A 21 -0.81 17.75 -9.37
C TYR A 21 -1.47 19.07 -8.95
N GLN A 22 -1.31 19.52 -7.72
CA GLN A 22 -1.86 20.77 -7.18
C GLN A 22 -3.37 20.90 -7.43
N SER A 23 -3.83 22.05 -7.90
CA SER A 23 -5.26 22.30 -8.20
C SER A 23 -5.83 21.41 -9.32
N LEU A 24 -4.99 20.93 -10.22
CA LEU A 24 -5.41 20.04 -11.31
C LEU A 24 -5.84 18.66 -10.80
N ALA A 25 -5.36 18.25 -9.62
CA ALA A 25 -5.70 16.96 -9.03
C ALA A 25 -7.21 16.78 -8.83
N THR A 26 -7.92 17.81 -8.41
CA THR A 26 -9.34 17.74 -8.11
C THR A 26 -10.21 17.54 -9.35
N THR A 27 -9.77 18.09 -10.47
CA THR A 27 -10.52 18.10 -11.73
C THR A 27 -10.13 16.95 -12.66
N TYR A 28 -8.83 16.71 -12.81
CA TYR A 28 -8.32 15.86 -13.88
C TYR A 28 -7.79 14.50 -13.43
N SER A 29 -7.37 14.35 -12.16
CA SER A 29 -6.85 13.07 -11.70
C SER A 29 -7.95 12.01 -11.64
N ALA A 30 -7.65 10.80 -12.11
CA ALA A 30 -8.46 9.64 -11.85
C ALA A 30 -8.48 9.33 -10.34
N ILE A 31 -9.56 8.71 -9.89
CA ILE A 31 -9.63 8.08 -8.57
C ILE A 31 -9.78 6.58 -8.83
N GLU A 32 -8.69 5.86 -8.74
CA GLU A 32 -8.65 4.44 -9.07
C GLU A 32 -8.64 3.57 -7.82
N PRO A 33 -9.30 2.41 -7.89
CA PRO A 33 -9.16 1.41 -6.83
C PRO A 33 -7.70 1.03 -6.64
N PRO A 34 -7.25 0.87 -5.39
CA PRO A 34 -5.85 0.53 -5.08
C PRO A 34 -5.60 -0.97 -5.31
N THR A 35 -5.43 -1.38 -6.57
CA THR A 35 -5.38 -2.78 -7.00
C THR A 35 -4.39 -3.63 -6.21
N TRP A 36 -3.18 -3.09 -5.94
CA TRP A 36 -2.19 -3.85 -5.19
C TRP A 36 -2.56 -4.03 -3.71
N ALA A 37 -3.15 -3.01 -3.08
CA ALA A 37 -3.67 -3.14 -1.71
C ALA A 37 -4.79 -4.18 -1.63
N LEU A 38 -5.67 -4.22 -2.64
CA LEU A 38 -6.74 -5.21 -2.73
C LEU A 38 -6.22 -6.64 -2.88
N LEU A 39 -5.21 -6.85 -3.74
CA LEU A 39 -4.56 -8.15 -3.93
C LEU A 39 -3.85 -8.61 -2.66
N LEU A 40 -3.05 -7.75 -2.03
CA LEU A 40 -2.36 -8.05 -0.77
C LEU A 40 -3.35 -8.36 0.37
N ALA A 41 -4.41 -7.57 0.48
CA ALA A 41 -5.44 -7.79 1.50
C ALA A 41 -6.13 -9.14 1.31
N GLN A 42 -6.51 -9.49 0.08
CA GLN A 42 -7.13 -10.78 -0.22
C GLN A 42 -6.16 -11.94 0.03
N SER A 43 -4.91 -11.80 -0.43
CA SER A 43 -3.85 -12.78 -0.19
C SER A 43 -3.58 -13.01 1.30
N THR A 44 -3.56 -11.93 2.08
CA THR A 44 -3.28 -11.98 3.52
C THR A 44 -4.43 -12.63 4.28
N ARG A 45 -5.68 -12.26 3.98
CA ARG A 45 -6.85 -12.83 4.65
C ARG A 45 -7.14 -14.28 4.25
N SER A 46 -6.72 -14.73 3.04
CA SER A 46 -6.87 -16.13 2.61
C SER A 46 -6.09 -17.12 3.48
N VAL A 47 -5.07 -16.64 4.18
CA VAL A 47 -4.28 -17.42 5.14
C VAL A 47 -4.63 -17.11 6.61
N GLY A 48 -5.78 -16.49 6.85
CA GLY A 48 -6.40 -16.34 8.18
C GLY A 48 -6.10 -15.05 8.93
N PHE A 49 -5.34 -14.10 8.38
CA PHE A 49 -5.10 -12.80 9.02
C PHE A 49 -6.29 -11.84 8.85
N LYS A 50 -6.51 -11.00 9.86
CA LYS A 50 -7.52 -9.94 9.84
C LYS A 50 -6.90 -8.67 9.27
N VAL A 51 -7.47 -8.18 8.18
CA VAL A 51 -6.97 -6.98 7.49
C VAL A 51 -8.08 -5.99 7.18
N ASN A 52 -7.70 -4.74 6.95
CA ASN A 52 -8.59 -3.70 6.45
C ASN A 52 -7.82 -2.76 5.51
N ILE A 53 -8.56 -1.96 4.73
CA ILE A 53 -8.01 -0.96 3.82
C ILE A 53 -8.60 0.40 4.17
N ILE A 54 -7.74 1.44 4.21
CA ILE A 54 -8.15 2.84 4.20
C ILE A 54 -7.63 3.45 2.90
N ASP A 55 -8.54 3.83 2.02
CA ASP A 55 -8.22 4.59 0.82
C ASP A 55 -8.46 6.08 1.08
N ALA A 56 -7.41 6.75 1.58
CA ALA A 56 -7.48 8.16 1.93
C ALA A 56 -7.67 9.07 0.71
N ASN A 57 -7.30 8.60 -0.49
CA ASN A 57 -7.49 9.35 -1.71
C ASN A 57 -8.96 9.31 -2.18
N ALA A 58 -9.56 8.13 -2.23
CA ALA A 58 -10.95 7.97 -2.65
C ALA A 58 -11.94 8.64 -1.69
N GLU A 59 -11.72 8.50 -0.39
CA GLU A 59 -12.56 9.10 0.65
C GLU A 59 -12.22 10.57 0.95
N ASN A 60 -11.15 11.11 0.38
CA ASN A 60 -10.66 12.47 0.66
C ASN A 60 -10.38 12.73 2.15
N LEU A 61 -9.79 11.76 2.84
CA LEU A 61 -9.53 11.82 4.28
C LEU A 61 -8.39 12.76 4.63
N THR A 62 -8.49 13.36 5.82
CA THR A 62 -7.36 14.04 6.47
C THR A 62 -6.55 13.03 7.29
N GLU A 63 -5.32 13.41 7.65
CA GLU A 63 -4.48 12.61 8.55
C GLU A 63 -5.14 12.36 9.92
N LYS A 64 -5.98 13.29 10.39
CA LYS A 64 -6.75 13.16 11.65
C LYS A 64 -7.84 12.10 11.52
N ASP A 65 -8.58 12.11 10.41
CA ASP A 65 -9.63 11.11 10.15
C ASP A 65 -9.04 9.71 10.09
N ILE A 66 -7.89 9.57 9.41
CA ILE A 66 -7.19 8.30 9.32
C ILE A 66 -6.71 7.84 10.71
N LEU A 67 -6.15 8.74 11.51
CA LEU A 67 -5.67 8.43 12.86
C LEU A 67 -6.81 7.93 13.78
N VAL A 68 -8.00 8.51 13.68
CA VAL A 68 -9.18 8.03 14.42
C VAL A 68 -9.49 6.59 14.02
N ARG A 69 -9.55 6.29 12.73
CA ARG A 69 -9.80 4.92 12.24
C ARG A 69 -8.71 3.92 12.64
N ILE A 70 -7.43 4.35 12.64
CA ILE A 70 -6.32 3.50 13.13
C ILE A 70 -6.55 3.12 14.59
N LYS A 71 -6.93 4.08 15.44
CA LYS A 71 -7.21 3.82 16.87
C LYS A 71 -8.39 2.86 17.05
N ASP A 72 -9.46 3.01 16.28
CA ASP A 72 -10.63 2.13 16.33
C ASP A 72 -10.34 0.70 15.85
N LEU A 73 -9.47 0.55 14.86
CA LEU A 73 -9.09 -0.74 14.27
C LEU A 73 -7.94 -1.43 15.03
N SER A 74 -7.16 -0.68 15.81
CA SER A 74 -6.03 -1.18 16.60
C SER A 74 -5.13 -2.18 15.83
N PRO A 75 -4.55 -1.79 14.68
CA PRO A 75 -3.76 -2.72 13.87
C PRO A 75 -2.42 -3.04 14.53
N LYS A 76 -1.93 -4.28 14.34
CA LYS A 76 -0.56 -4.65 14.75
C LYS A 76 0.50 -4.04 13.83
N LEU A 77 0.15 -3.85 12.55
CA LEU A 77 1.02 -3.29 11.51
C LEU A 77 0.24 -2.32 10.63
N ILE A 78 0.82 -1.18 10.32
CA ILE A 78 0.38 -0.29 9.25
C ILE A 78 1.28 -0.54 8.03
N CYS A 79 0.66 -0.86 6.89
CA CYS A 79 1.34 -1.02 5.61
C CYS A 79 0.86 0.07 4.64
N LEU A 80 1.73 1.03 4.35
CA LEU A 80 1.48 2.05 3.34
C LEU A 80 1.73 1.44 1.96
N VAL A 81 0.71 1.43 1.11
CA VAL A 81 0.79 0.85 -0.24
C VAL A 81 0.98 1.98 -1.25
N VAL A 82 2.18 2.02 -1.87
CA VAL A 82 2.64 3.13 -2.70
C VAL A 82 2.91 2.64 -4.12
N TYR A 83 1.84 2.39 -4.83
CA TYR A 83 1.85 2.12 -6.27
C TYR A 83 1.07 3.21 -7.01
N GLY A 84 1.42 3.44 -8.27
CA GLY A 84 0.65 4.28 -9.19
C GLY A 84 0.04 3.43 -10.29
N GLN A 85 -0.82 4.01 -11.11
CA GLN A 85 -1.33 3.40 -12.35
C GLN A 85 -0.21 3.02 -13.31
N ASN A 86 0.76 3.90 -13.42
CA ASN A 86 2.01 3.64 -14.11
C ASN A 86 3.04 3.25 -13.05
N VAL A 87 3.82 2.20 -13.32
CA VAL A 87 4.87 1.72 -12.41
C VAL A 87 5.84 2.81 -12.00
N ASN A 88 6.14 3.75 -12.90
CA ASN A 88 7.02 4.88 -12.62
C ASN A 88 6.36 5.98 -11.75
N ALA A 89 5.05 5.94 -11.56
CA ALA A 89 4.34 6.90 -10.72
C ALA A 89 4.43 6.58 -9.20
N GLY A 90 4.98 5.43 -8.83
CA GLY A 90 5.17 5.07 -7.43
C GLY A 90 6.00 6.10 -6.66
N THR A 91 7.05 6.65 -7.25
CA THR A 91 7.91 7.67 -6.62
C THR A 91 7.14 8.96 -6.30
N THR A 92 6.24 9.41 -7.16
CA THR A 92 5.44 10.63 -6.92
C THR A 92 4.47 10.45 -5.76
N ASN A 93 3.98 9.23 -5.54
CA ASN A 93 3.06 8.90 -4.46
C ASN A 93 3.76 8.74 -3.10
N MET A 94 5.08 8.64 -3.05
CA MET A 94 5.85 8.59 -1.79
C MET A 94 5.59 9.80 -0.90
N SER A 95 5.43 11.00 -1.46
CA SER A 95 5.27 12.24 -0.67
C SER A 95 4.06 12.19 0.28
N GLY A 96 2.94 11.62 -0.16
CA GLY A 96 1.76 11.43 0.68
C GLY A 96 1.96 10.37 1.76
N ALA A 97 2.59 9.26 1.42
CA ALA A 97 2.88 8.17 2.35
C ALA A 97 3.84 8.62 3.46
N ILE A 98 4.91 9.33 3.13
CA ILE A 98 5.86 9.87 4.11
C ILE A 98 5.18 10.87 5.04
N TYR A 99 4.42 11.83 4.49
CA TYR A 99 3.67 12.78 5.31
C TYR A 99 2.78 12.08 6.34
N LEU A 100 2.03 11.04 5.93
CA LEU A 100 1.20 10.28 6.85
C LEU A 100 2.02 9.49 7.88
N SER A 101 3.11 8.86 7.48
CA SER A 101 3.95 8.09 8.39
C SER A 101 4.58 8.96 9.48
N GLU A 102 5.05 10.16 9.14
CA GLU A 102 5.56 11.14 10.10
C GLU A 102 4.49 11.59 11.08
N TYR A 103 3.27 11.85 10.57
CA TYR A 103 2.14 12.22 11.42
C TYR A 103 1.76 11.08 12.37
N PHE A 104 1.71 9.84 11.88
CA PHE A 104 1.36 8.69 12.72
C PHE A 104 2.42 8.42 13.79
N LYS A 105 3.71 8.46 13.45
CA LYS A 105 4.80 8.25 14.43
C LYS A 105 4.79 9.23 15.59
N LYS A 106 4.27 10.44 15.39
CA LYS A 106 4.09 11.44 16.47
C LYS A 106 2.91 11.12 17.39
N ASN A 107 1.95 10.30 16.95
CA ASN A 107 0.66 10.11 17.62
C ASN A 107 0.39 8.68 18.10
N ILE A 108 1.08 7.69 17.56
CA ILE A 108 0.88 6.27 17.89
C ILE A 108 2.21 5.49 17.81
N ASN A 109 2.26 4.41 18.56
CA ASN A 109 3.42 3.49 18.58
C ASN A 109 3.09 2.16 17.88
N ILE A 110 2.69 2.26 16.61
CA ILE A 110 2.44 1.08 15.76
C ILE A 110 3.54 1.03 14.70
N PRO A 111 4.10 -0.15 14.39
CA PRO A 111 5.07 -0.31 13.30
C PRO A 111 4.48 0.12 11.96
N ILE A 112 5.28 0.83 11.17
CA ILE A 112 4.89 1.35 9.85
C ILE A 112 5.84 0.78 8.80
N SER A 113 5.27 0.10 7.81
CA SER A 113 6.00 -0.38 6.64
C SER A 113 5.52 0.30 5.36
N ILE A 114 6.35 0.24 4.32
CA ILE A 114 5.97 0.64 2.96
C ILE A 114 6.19 -0.53 2.01
N ILE A 115 5.25 -0.68 1.08
CA ILE A 115 5.38 -1.51 -0.10
C ILE A 115 5.09 -0.67 -1.35
N GLY A 116 5.93 -0.82 -2.38
CA GLY A 116 5.77 -0.06 -3.63
C GLY A 116 7.03 -0.06 -4.47
N SER A 117 6.90 0.31 -5.74
CA SER A 117 8.01 0.28 -6.71
C SER A 117 9.22 1.14 -6.29
N HIS A 118 8.98 2.29 -5.68
CA HIS A 118 10.08 3.15 -5.21
C HIS A 118 10.94 2.46 -4.13
N VAL A 119 10.31 1.86 -3.12
CA VAL A 119 11.05 1.21 -2.02
C VAL A 119 11.67 -0.12 -2.42
N GLN A 120 11.16 -0.77 -3.47
CA GLN A 120 11.79 -1.93 -4.08
C GLN A 120 13.11 -1.54 -4.75
N ALA A 121 13.13 -0.44 -5.49
CA ALA A 121 14.31 0.05 -6.19
C ALA A 121 15.34 0.69 -5.23
N LEU A 122 14.90 1.41 -4.20
CA LEU A 122 15.73 2.23 -3.32
C LEU A 122 15.46 1.96 -1.82
N PRO A 123 15.55 0.71 -1.35
CA PRO A 123 15.19 0.37 0.03
C PRO A 123 16.10 1.03 1.07
N LEU A 124 17.42 1.06 0.83
CA LEU A 124 18.40 1.65 1.75
C LEU A 124 18.26 3.17 1.82
N GLU A 125 18.14 3.83 0.68
CA GLU A 125 17.99 5.28 0.57
C GLU A 125 16.70 5.72 1.26
N THR A 126 15.62 5.00 1.03
CA THR A 126 14.34 5.27 1.68
C THR A 126 14.48 5.18 3.19
N LEU A 127 15.01 4.10 3.72
CA LEU A 127 15.16 3.94 5.16
C LEU A 127 16.20 4.90 5.77
N LYS A 128 17.25 5.30 5.04
CA LYS A 128 18.19 6.32 5.50
C LYS A 128 17.51 7.67 5.68
N LYS A 129 16.67 8.06 4.73
CA LYS A 129 16.02 9.36 4.68
C LYS A 129 14.79 9.41 5.59
N GLU A 130 13.92 8.41 5.51
CA GLU A 130 12.59 8.42 6.11
C GLU A 130 12.58 7.68 7.46
N LYS A 131 12.80 8.43 8.55
CA LYS A 131 12.91 7.87 9.92
C LYS A 131 11.60 7.38 10.51
N SER A 132 10.47 7.79 9.94
CA SER A 132 9.13 7.35 10.33
C SER A 132 8.77 5.93 9.86
N ILE A 133 9.60 5.34 8.99
CA ILE A 133 9.39 4.00 8.43
C ILE A 133 10.30 3.00 9.17
N ASP A 134 9.70 1.90 9.67
CA ASP A 134 10.43 0.87 10.41
C ASP A 134 11.10 -0.14 9.46
N PHE A 135 10.37 -0.56 8.41
CA PHE A 135 10.88 -1.48 7.40
C PHE A 135 10.13 -1.31 6.06
N VAL A 136 10.71 -1.83 4.99
CA VAL A 136 10.13 -1.79 3.65
C VAL A 136 10.19 -3.18 3.01
N PHE A 137 9.26 -3.46 2.10
CA PHE A 137 9.27 -4.68 1.29
C PHE A 137 10.11 -4.46 0.03
N THR A 138 10.98 -5.42 -0.29
CA THR A 138 11.94 -5.32 -1.41
C THR A 138 11.46 -6.01 -2.68
N ASN A 139 10.27 -6.63 -2.65
CA ASN A 139 9.60 -7.21 -3.81
C ASN A 139 8.09 -6.95 -3.76
N GLU A 140 7.28 -7.76 -4.43
CA GLU A 140 5.81 -7.68 -4.45
C GLU A 140 5.13 -7.82 -3.08
N GLY A 141 5.85 -8.39 -2.10
CA GLY A 141 5.48 -8.43 -0.70
C GLY A 141 4.50 -9.52 -0.29
N VAL A 142 4.01 -10.36 -1.17
CA VAL A 142 2.97 -11.36 -0.84
C VAL A 142 3.43 -12.31 0.27
N TYR A 143 4.53 -13.04 0.05
CA TYR A 143 5.06 -13.97 1.04
C TYR A 143 5.78 -13.27 2.19
N ALA A 144 6.52 -12.21 1.90
CA ALA A 144 7.20 -11.43 2.93
C ALA A 144 6.20 -10.86 3.94
N LEU A 145 5.06 -10.30 3.52
CA LEU A 145 4.02 -9.80 4.40
C LEU A 145 3.39 -10.90 5.24
N ARG A 146 3.03 -12.04 4.62
CA ARG A 146 2.50 -13.20 5.37
C ARG A 146 3.49 -13.66 6.45
N ASN A 147 4.79 -13.66 6.17
CA ASN A 147 5.84 -14.06 7.12
C ASN A 147 6.04 -13.01 8.21
N VAL A 148 6.02 -11.72 7.87
CA VAL A 148 6.05 -10.62 8.84
C VAL A 148 4.88 -10.69 9.82
N LEU A 149 3.68 -11.04 9.37
CA LEU A 149 2.50 -11.11 10.24
C LEU A 149 2.49 -12.34 11.18
N LYS A 150 3.33 -13.34 10.92
CA LYS A 150 3.49 -14.52 11.81
C LYS A 150 4.39 -14.24 13.01
N ILE A 151 5.25 -13.23 12.98
CA ILE A 151 6.18 -12.93 14.08
C ILE A 151 5.42 -12.35 15.29
N LYS A 152 5.93 -12.62 16.50
CA LYS A 152 5.28 -12.17 17.74
C LYS A 152 5.35 -10.65 17.93
N ASN A 153 6.47 -10.05 17.53
CA ASN A 153 6.70 -8.61 17.57
C ASN A 153 7.69 -8.22 16.47
N PHE A 154 7.76 -6.93 16.16
CA PHE A 154 8.59 -6.37 15.09
C PHE A 154 9.98 -5.94 15.60
N SER A 155 10.58 -6.73 16.50
CA SER A 155 11.97 -6.50 16.94
C SER A 155 12.95 -6.79 15.80
N SER A 156 14.12 -6.15 15.84
CA SER A 156 15.17 -6.38 14.85
C SER A 156 15.57 -7.85 14.72
N ASP A 157 15.60 -8.59 15.84
CA ASP A 157 15.93 -10.03 15.86
C ASP A 157 14.90 -10.88 15.11
N ASN A 158 13.63 -10.48 15.16
CA ASN A 158 12.57 -11.17 14.42
C ASN A 158 12.56 -10.73 12.95
N LEU A 159 12.71 -9.44 12.67
CA LEU A 159 12.77 -8.91 11.31
C LEU A 159 13.97 -9.44 10.52
N SER A 160 15.11 -9.69 11.18
CA SER A 160 16.31 -10.25 10.53
C SER A 160 16.10 -11.62 9.89
N LYS A 161 15.06 -12.35 10.30
CA LYS A 161 14.74 -13.69 9.81
C LYS A 161 13.74 -13.68 8.63
N ILE A 162 13.21 -12.53 8.28
CA ILE A 162 12.18 -12.39 7.24
C ILE A 162 12.83 -12.02 5.92
N LYS A 163 12.70 -12.88 4.92
CA LYS A 163 13.17 -12.59 3.56
C LYS A 163 12.31 -11.50 2.91
N GLY A 164 12.89 -10.79 1.94
CA GLY A 164 12.17 -9.80 1.12
C GLY A 164 11.85 -8.49 1.83
N ILE A 165 12.59 -8.15 2.89
CA ILE A 165 12.48 -6.85 3.57
C ILE A 165 13.83 -6.18 3.77
N ALA A 166 13.81 -4.86 3.86
CA ALA A 166 14.87 -4.08 4.47
C ALA A 166 14.32 -3.39 5.73
N TYR A 167 15.10 -3.34 6.79
CA TYR A 167 14.64 -2.85 8.09
C TYR A 167 15.71 -2.06 8.82
N ARG A 168 15.28 -1.30 9.83
CA ARG A 168 16.15 -0.52 10.69
C ARG A 168 16.41 -1.25 12.02
N ASN A 169 17.67 -1.29 12.41
CA ASN A 169 18.11 -1.67 13.76
C ASN A 169 18.98 -0.56 14.33
N LYS A 170 18.43 0.27 15.20
CA LYS A 170 19.05 1.51 15.70
C LYS A 170 19.44 2.41 14.52
N ASP A 171 20.71 2.73 14.36
CA ASP A 171 21.23 3.59 13.27
C ASP A 171 21.62 2.80 12.01
N ASN A 172 21.64 1.48 12.08
CA ASN A 172 21.99 0.62 10.95
C ASN A 172 20.77 0.16 10.18
N ILE A 173 20.94 0.00 8.87
CA ILE A 173 19.92 -0.52 7.97
C ILE A 173 20.44 -1.81 7.36
N PHE A 174 19.57 -2.82 7.34
CA PHE A 174 19.87 -4.13 6.81
C PHE A 174 18.90 -4.48 5.68
N ILE A 175 19.39 -5.15 4.66
CA ILE A 175 18.57 -5.81 3.64
C ILE A 175 18.73 -7.30 3.86
N ASN A 176 17.63 -8.00 4.02
CA ASN A 176 17.60 -9.45 4.10
C ASN A 176 17.65 -10.08 2.70
N GLU A 177 17.87 -11.39 2.66
CA GLU A 177 17.80 -12.13 1.41
C GLU A 177 16.46 -11.92 0.70
N PRO A 178 16.45 -11.97 -0.64
CA PRO A 178 15.21 -11.87 -1.40
C PRO A 178 14.21 -12.95 -1.00
N GLU A 179 12.94 -12.58 -0.97
CA GLU A 179 11.83 -13.52 -0.89
C GLU A 179 11.42 -13.94 -2.31
N SER A 180 10.90 -15.14 -2.48
CA SER A 180 10.33 -15.58 -3.74
C SER A 180 9.09 -14.78 -4.11
N ILE A 181 8.92 -14.52 -5.39
CA ILE A 181 7.65 -14.01 -5.95
C ILE A 181 6.64 -15.15 -6.02
N VAL A 182 5.36 -14.82 -6.19
CA VAL A 182 4.31 -15.83 -6.36
C VAL A 182 4.52 -16.56 -7.69
N PRO A 183 4.77 -17.87 -7.67
CA PRO A 183 4.92 -18.65 -8.90
C PRO A 183 3.60 -18.71 -9.69
N ASN A 184 3.69 -18.84 -11.01
CA ASN A 184 2.52 -18.86 -11.88
C ASN A 184 1.49 -19.93 -11.48
N GLU A 185 1.95 -21.11 -11.08
CA GLU A 185 1.10 -22.23 -10.65
C GLU A 185 0.41 -22.01 -9.29
N LYS A 186 0.80 -20.97 -8.57
CA LYS A 186 0.22 -20.59 -7.27
C LYS A 186 -0.58 -19.29 -7.30
N MET A 187 -0.72 -18.67 -8.47
CA MET A 187 -1.43 -17.39 -8.58
C MET A 187 -2.86 -17.49 -8.03
N ASP A 188 -3.61 -18.53 -8.38
CA ASP A 188 -5.00 -18.71 -7.96
C ASP A 188 -5.16 -18.94 -6.44
N THR A 189 -4.13 -19.51 -5.79
CA THR A 189 -4.17 -19.82 -4.35
C THR A 189 -3.57 -18.72 -3.51
N ASP A 190 -2.48 -18.11 -3.94
CA ASP A 190 -1.71 -17.15 -3.15
C ASP A 190 -2.05 -15.70 -3.45
N LEU A 191 -2.62 -15.42 -4.62
CA LEU A 191 -3.26 -14.16 -5.01
C LEU A 191 -4.71 -14.37 -5.47
N PRO A 192 -5.61 -14.85 -4.61
CA PRO A 192 -6.94 -15.34 -5.00
C PRO A 192 -7.94 -14.20 -5.30
N GLY A 193 -7.51 -13.20 -6.07
CA GLY A 193 -8.31 -12.06 -6.49
C GLY A 193 -8.22 -10.85 -5.58
N TYR A 194 -9.26 -10.04 -5.57
CA TYR A 194 -9.28 -8.69 -4.98
C TYR A 194 -10.26 -8.61 -3.81
N ALA A 195 -9.86 -7.96 -2.73
CA ALA A 195 -10.71 -7.71 -1.56
C ALA A 195 -11.65 -6.51 -1.77
N TRP A 196 -12.50 -6.54 -2.79
CA TRP A 196 -13.42 -5.45 -3.15
C TRP A 196 -14.33 -5.00 -2.00
N ASP A 197 -14.72 -5.93 -1.14
CA ASP A 197 -15.56 -5.70 0.03
C ASP A 197 -14.89 -4.83 1.11
N LEU A 198 -13.56 -4.60 1.03
CA LEU A 198 -12.84 -3.72 1.93
C LEU A 198 -12.76 -2.27 1.43
N LEU A 199 -13.20 -2.00 0.21
CA LEU A 199 -13.24 -0.63 -0.30
C LEU A 199 -14.34 0.19 0.35
N PRO A 200 -14.14 1.51 0.48
CA PRO A 200 -15.18 2.40 0.98
C PRO A 200 -16.30 2.55 -0.05
N TYR A 201 -17.52 2.36 0.40
CA TYR A 201 -18.73 2.62 -0.39
C TYR A 201 -19.57 3.68 0.29
N LYS A 202 -20.19 4.57 -0.49
CA LYS A 202 -21.26 5.45 0.00
C LYS A 202 -22.62 4.79 -0.18
N ASN A 203 -23.03 4.66 -1.44
CA ASN A 203 -24.34 4.11 -1.78
C ASN A 203 -24.23 2.86 -2.66
N LYS A 204 -23.22 2.81 -3.52
CA LYS A 204 -22.99 1.73 -4.50
C LYS A 204 -21.50 1.38 -4.54
N PRO A 205 -21.16 0.14 -4.89
CA PRO A 205 -19.78 -0.24 -5.17
C PRO A 205 -19.16 0.71 -6.21
N LEU A 206 -17.93 1.11 -5.98
CA LEU A 206 -17.12 1.96 -6.86
C LEU A 206 -17.64 3.41 -7.07
N ASP A 207 -18.64 3.89 -6.34
CA ASP A 207 -19.18 5.24 -6.52
C ASP A 207 -18.19 6.36 -6.13
N LEU A 208 -17.14 6.06 -5.36
CA LEU A 208 -16.03 6.97 -5.06
C LEU A 208 -14.93 6.97 -6.13
N TYR A 209 -14.90 5.98 -6.99
CA TYR A 209 -13.86 5.79 -8.00
C TYR A 209 -14.31 6.37 -9.34
N ARG A 210 -13.40 7.02 -10.04
CA ARG A 210 -13.70 7.76 -11.27
C ARG A 210 -12.64 7.52 -12.33
N ALA A 211 -13.13 7.25 -13.54
CA ALA A 211 -12.29 7.06 -14.73
C ALA A 211 -11.38 8.27 -15.00
N PRO A 212 -10.24 8.06 -15.67
CA PRO A 212 -9.45 9.14 -16.24
C PRO A 212 -10.25 10.02 -17.22
N MET A 213 -9.83 11.28 -17.39
CA MET A 213 -10.54 12.26 -18.22
C MET A 213 -10.67 11.84 -19.69
N TRP A 214 -9.69 11.15 -20.25
CA TRP A 214 -9.74 10.67 -21.64
C TRP A 214 -10.82 9.60 -21.88
N HIS A 215 -11.24 8.86 -20.85
CA HIS A 215 -12.37 7.95 -20.93
C HIS A 215 -13.72 8.68 -20.88
N ALA A 216 -13.72 9.95 -20.51
CA ALA A 216 -14.90 10.80 -20.41
C ALA A 216 -14.91 11.90 -21.47
N GLU A 217 -14.18 11.74 -22.58
CA GLU A 217 -14.09 12.73 -23.67
C GLU A 217 -13.67 14.13 -23.15
N TYR A 218 -12.84 14.17 -22.11
CA TYR A 218 -12.42 15.38 -21.40
C TYR A 218 -13.55 16.19 -20.73
N ASP A 219 -14.75 15.59 -20.58
CA ASP A 219 -15.87 16.15 -19.81
C ASP A 219 -15.96 15.47 -18.44
N PHE A 220 -15.61 16.19 -17.36
CA PHE A 220 -15.61 15.64 -16.00
C PHE A 220 -17.01 15.16 -15.55
N LYS A 221 -18.09 15.69 -16.12
CA LYS A 221 -19.47 15.28 -15.82
C LYS A 221 -19.81 13.89 -16.38
N LYS A 222 -19.08 13.45 -17.40
CA LYS A 222 -19.21 12.13 -18.00
C LYS A 222 -18.36 11.05 -17.32
N ARG A 223 -17.58 11.40 -16.30
CA ARG A 223 -16.73 10.41 -15.60
C ARG A 223 -17.60 9.38 -14.86
N THR A 224 -17.45 8.14 -15.24
CA THR A 224 -18.18 7.00 -14.67
C THR A 224 -17.43 6.38 -13.49
N PRO A 225 -18.08 5.58 -12.64
CA PRO A 225 -17.41 4.67 -11.74
C PRO A 225 -16.40 3.79 -12.49
N TYR A 226 -15.25 3.54 -11.87
CA TYR A 226 -14.12 2.91 -12.55
C TYR A 226 -13.46 1.83 -11.67
N ALA A 227 -13.10 0.73 -12.30
CA ALA A 227 -12.26 -0.31 -11.71
C ALA A 227 -11.16 -0.69 -12.69
N SER A 228 -9.97 -0.96 -12.18
CA SER A 228 -8.86 -1.55 -12.94
C SER A 228 -8.55 -2.94 -12.41
N LEU A 229 -8.18 -3.83 -13.31
CA LEU A 229 -7.76 -5.20 -13.02
C LEU A 229 -6.38 -5.43 -13.61
N GLN A 230 -5.53 -6.10 -12.88
CA GLN A 230 -4.27 -6.61 -13.39
C GLN A 230 -4.50 -8.03 -13.91
N THR A 231 -4.30 -8.22 -15.20
CA THR A 231 -4.47 -9.52 -15.88
C THR A 231 -3.16 -10.29 -15.97
N SER A 232 -2.04 -9.64 -15.66
CA SER A 232 -0.71 -10.25 -15.55
C SER A 232 0.13 -9.48 -14.54
N LEU A 233 1.11 -10.14 -13.94
CA LEU A 233 2.07 -9.53 -13.01
C LEU A 233 3.48 -9.65 -13.59
N GLY A 234 4.29 -8.59 -13.40
CA GLY A 234 5.65 -8.53 -13.91
C GLY A 234 5.73 -8.21 -15.40
N CYS A 235 6.95 -8.20 -15.91
CA CYS A 235 7.27 -7.94 -17.30
C CYS A 235 8.55 -8.72 -17.67
N GLN A 236 8.59 -9.31 -18.86
CA GLN A 236 9.76 -10.03 -19.35
C GLN A 236 10.81 -9.12 -20.02
N PHE A 237 10.51 -7.83 -20.19
CA PHE A 237 11.40 -6.89 -20.85
C PHE A 237 12.24 -6.13 -19.83
N GLY A 238 13.55 -6.00 -20.10
CA GLY A 238 14.51 -5.24 -19.27
C GLY A 238 14.71 -3.80 -19.78
N CYS A 239 13.67 -2.98 -19.83
CA CYS A 239 13.78 -1.58 -20.31
C CYS A 239 14.53 -0.72 -19.31
N ASN A 240 15.55 0.01 -19.73
CA ASN A 240 16.44 0.82 -18.87
C ASN A 240 15.73 1.92 -18.06
N PHE A 241 14.55 2.35 -18.47
CA PHE A 241 13.76 3.38 -17.82
C PHE A 241 12.62 2.84 -16.97
N CYS A 242 12.43 1.53 -16.93
CA CYS A 242 11.29 0.90 -16.26
C CYS A 242 11.69 0.34 -14.90
N MET A 243 10.78 0.49 -13.93
CA MET A 243 10.97 -0.04 -12.56
C MET A 243 10.45 -1.47 -12.39
N ILE A 244 9.90 -2.08 -13.43
CA ILE A 244 9.53 -3.50 -13.44
C ILE A 244 10.73 -4.29 -13.97
N ASN A 245 11.54 -4.81 -13.05
CA ASN A 245 12.64 -5.74 -13.38
C ASN A 245 12.66 -6.85 -12.34
#